data_2c9461fb94aaa22459ce2ee191901169
#
_entry.id   2c9461fb94aaa22459ce2ee191901169
#
_cell.length_a   1.000
_cell.length_b   1.000
_cell.length_c   1.000
_cell.angle_alpha   90.00
_cell.angle_beta   90.00
_cell.angle_gamma   90.00
#
_symmetry.space_group_name_H-M   'P 1'
#
loop_
_entity.id
_entity.type
_entity.pdbx_description
1 polymer ?
#
loop_
_entity_poly.entity_id
_entity_poly.type
_entity_poly.pdbx_seq_one_letter_code
_entity_poly.pdbx_strand_id
1 'polypeptide(L)'
;MEQNQDQEYIEREHCLILEHRRSLKITGVTDVVAYDEHIIQINTTDKALEIRGDGLHMKQLALDKGIIEVEGCVNSLEYQEQKGQSQGESFWKRLLRLSLIHI
;
A
#
# COMPACT_ATOMS: atom_id res chain seq x y z
N MET A 1 21.08 -21.52 -6.29
CA MET A 1 20.75 -21.24 -5.90
C MET A 1 19.63 -20.86 -6.04
N GLU A 2 19.13 -21.08 -6.12
CA GLU A 2 18.02 -20.69 -5.99
C GLU A 2 17.87 -19.31 -6.09
N GLN A 3 18.79 -18.70 -6.27
CA GLN A 3 18.71 -17.38 -6.31
C GLN A 3 17.76 -16.93 -7.29
N ASN A 4 17.69 -17.52 -8.33
CA ASN A 4 16.80 -17.07 -9.29
C ASN A 4 15.45 -17.05 -8.86
N GLN A 5 15.08 -18.02 -8.18
CA GLN A 5 13.79 -18.04 -7.74
C GLN A 5 13.65 -16.99 -6.77
N ASP A 6 14.69 -16.67 -6.12
CA ASP A 6 14.62 -15.67 -5.14
C ASP A 6 14.14 -14.42 -5.76
N GLN A 7 14.45 -14.17 -6.97
CA GLN A 7 14.04 -12.98 -7.53
C GLN A 7 12.58 -12.88 -7.62
N GLU A 8 11.94 -13.93 -7.91
CA GLU A 8 10.55 -13.87 -7.98
C GLU A 8 9.96 -13.67 -6.64
N TYR A 9 10.57 -14.24 -5.64
CA TYR A 9 10.01 -14.09 -4.35
C TYR A 9 10.25 -12.73 -3.82
N ILE A 10 11.28 -12.08 -4.24
CA ILE A 10 11.56 -10.77 -3.74
C ILE A 10 10.40 -9.86 -4.02
N GLU A 11 9.75 -10.03 -5.12
CA GLU A 11 8.67 -9.17 -5.42
C GLU A 11 7.52 -9.38 -4.48
N ARG A 12 7.50 -10.50 -3.78
CA ARG A 12 6.46 -10.73 -2.85
C ARG A 12 6.84 -10.31 -1.47
N GLU A 13 8.10 -10.05 -1.24
CA GLU A 13 8.51 -9.62 0.06
C GLU A 13 8.18 -8.17 0.22
N HIS A 14 7.59 -7.85 1.33
CA HIS A 14 7.22 -6.47 1.59
C HIS A 14 8.44 -5.70 2.07
N CYS A 15 8.78 -4.65 1.39
CA CYS A 15 9.89 -3.82 1.75
C CYS A 15 9.50 -2.39 1.44
N LEU A 16 10.01 -1.46 2.21
CA LEU A 16 9.65 -0.09 2.05
C LEU A 16 10.88 0.78 2.16
N ILE A 17 11.12 1.64 1.19
CA ILE A 17 12.26 2.52 1.19
C ILE A 17 11.77 3.94 1.03
N LEU A 18 12.03 4.77 2.02
CA LEU A 18 11.60 6.15 1.99
C LEU A 18 12.85 7.03 1.98
N GLU A 19 12.96 7.89 0.96
CA GLU A 19 14.10 8.76 0.86
C GLU A 19 13.67 10.20 0.96
N HIS A 20 14.23 10.94 1.86
CA HIS A 20 13.98 12.35 2.05
C HIS A 20 12.50 12.67 2.23
N ARG A 21 11.73 11.72 2.67
CA ARG A 21 10.29 11.88 2.86
C ARG A 21 9.62 12.28 1.54
N ARG A 22 10.27 12.08 0.42
CA ARG A 22 9.70 12.47 -0.84
C ARG A 22 9.58 11.36 -1.85
N SER A 23 10.35 10.33 -1.71
CA SER A 23 10.34 9.24 -2.67
C SER A 23 10.15 7.95 -1.91
N LEU A 24 9.10 7.23 -2.20
CA LEU A 24 8.76 6.03 -1.47
C LEU A 24 8.61 4.87 -2.43
N LYS A 25 9.36 3.80 -2.20
CA LYS A 25 9.23 2.62 -3.03
C LYS A 25 8.77 1.49 -2.13
N ILE A 26 7.74 0.76 -2.53
CA ILE A 26 7.19 -0.31 -1.75
C ILE A 26 7.10 -1.55 -2.59
N THR A 27 7.59 -2.67 -2.05
CA THR A 27 7.45 -3.95 -2.74
C THR A 27 6.52 -4.83 -1.91
N GLY A 28 6.10 -5.94 -2.46
CA GLY A 28 5.17 -6.82 -1.79
C GLY A 28 3.77 -6.27 -1.75
N VAL A 29 3.42 -5.39 -2.68
CA VAL A 29 2.11 -4.78 -2.72
C VAL A 29 1.16 -5.72 -3.45
N THR A 30 0.02 -6.02 -2.87
CA THR A 30 -0.93 -6.91 -3.49
C THR A 30 -2.11 -6.16 -4.07
N ASP A 31 -2.40 -4.96 -3.57
CA ASP A 31 -3.56 -4.26 -4.08
C ASP A 31 -3.49 -2.79 -3.67
N VAL A 32 -4.12 -1.93 -4.43
CA VAL A 32 -4.25 -0.54 -4.08
C VAL A 32 -5.71 -0.34 -3.71
N VAL A 33 -5.94 0.02 -2.47
CA VAL A 33 -7.28 0.11 -1.95
C VAL A 33 -7.87 1.50 -2.13
N ALA A 34 -7.07 2.52 -1.94
CA ALA A 34 -7.52 3.89 -2.10
C ALA A 34 -6.35 4.78 -2.48
N TYR A 35 -6.61 5.81 -3.23
CA TYR A 35 -5.53 6.66 -3.69
C TYR A 35 -6.02 8.08 -3.92
N ASP A 36 -5.43 9.04 -3.26
CA ASP A 36 -5.59 10.42 -3.64
C ASP A 36 -4.33 11.17 -3.18
N GLU A 37 -4.27 12.46 -3.39
CA GLU A 37 -3.02 13.16 -3.13
C GLU A 37 -2.71 13.31 -1.66
N HIS A 38 -3.62 12.97 -0.78
CA HIS A 38 -3.36 13.08 0.64
C HIS A 38 -3.27 11.72 1.33
N ILE A 39 -3.78 10.69 0.72
CA ILE A 39 -3.77 9.40 1.36
C ILE A 39 -3.72 8.28 0.33
N ILE A 40 -2.92 7.29 0.58
CA ILE A 40 -2.85 6.12 -0.27
C ILE A 40 -2.95 4.91 0.65
N GLN A 41 -3.86 4.01 0.35
CA GLN A 41 -4.03 2.81 1.16
C GLN A 41 -3.78 1.62 0.28
N ILE A 42 -2.92 0.74 0.72
CA ILE A 42 -2.58 -0.45 -0.05
C ILE A 42 -2.60 -1.66 0.84
N ASN A 43 -2.71 -2.81 0.24
CA ASN A 43 -2.54 -4.05 0.96
C ASN A 43 -1.19 -4.60 0.53
N THR A 44 -0.52 -5.28 1.43
CA THR A 44 0.76 -5.88 1.14
C THR A 44 0.71 -7.35 1.53
N THR A 45 1.78 -8.06 1.29
CA THR A 45 1.83 -9.46 1.69
C THR A 45 1.91 -9.60 3.20
N ASP A 46 2.09 -8.49 3.90
CA ASP A 46 2.15 -8.53 5.36
C ASP A 46 0.90 -7.86 5.93
N LYS A 47 0.83 -6.57 5.95
CA LYS A 47 -0.30 -5.87 6.52
C LYS A 47 -0.74 -4.76 5.58
N ALA A 48 -1.89 -4.21 5.83
CA ALA A 48 -2.32 -3.07 5.07
C ALA A 48 -1.45 -1.88 5.47
N LEU A 49 -1.23 -0.96 4.58
CA LEU A 49 -0.38 0.18 4.85
C LEU A 49 -1.09 1.45 4.39
N GLU A 50 -1.08 2.44 5.25
CA GLU A 50 -1.68 3.71 4.91
C GLU A 50 -0.59 4.77 4.84
N ILE A 51 -0.50 5.49 3.75
CA ILE A 51 0.50 6.51 3.52
C ILE A 51 -0.23 7.83 3.50
N ARG A 52 0.17 8.77 4.33
CA ARG A 52 -0.46 10.08 4.35
C ARG A 52 0.56 11.15 4.04
N GLY A 53 0.13 12.15 3.33
CA GLY A 53 1.04 13.24 2.98
C GLY A 53 0.36 14.30 2.15
N ASP A 54 1.14 15.01 1.38
CA ASP A 54 0.64 16.08 0.54
C ASP A 54 1.22 15.93 -0.85
N GLY A 55 0.38 16.11 -1.84
CA GLY A 55 0.86 16.03 -3.21
C GLY A 55 1.36 14.65 -3.55
N LEU A 56 0.79 13.62 -2.95
CA LEU A 56 1.23 12.27 -3.24
C LEU A 56 0.76 11.85 -4.61
N HIS A 57 1.63 11.21 -5.35
CA HIS A 57 1.21 10.68 -6.63
C HIS A 57 2.02 9.44 -6.95
N MET A 58 1.45 8.53 -7.69
CA MET A 58 2.14 7.32 -8.02
C MET A 58 2.99 7.52 -9.23
N LYS A 59 4.28 7.36 -9.03
CA LYS A 59 5.21 7.49 -10.11
C LYS A 59 5.23 6.20 -10.90
N GLN A 60 5.02 5.09 -10.24
CA GLN A 60 5.02 3.82 -10.91
C GLN A 60 4.10 2.86 -10.19
N LEU A 61 3.36 2.08 -10.93
CA LEU A 61 2.47 1.09 -10.37
C LEU A 61 2.60 -0.17 -11.21
N ALA A 62 3.16 -1.19 -10.63
CA ALA A 62 3.33 -2.47 -11.30
C ALA A 62 2.84 -3.54 -10.35
N LEU A 63 1.52 -3.73 -10.31
CA LEU A 63 0.95 -4.67 -9.37
C LEU A 63 1.29 -6.11 -9.72
N ASP A 64 1.53 -6.41 -10.97
CA ASP A 64 1.93 -7.75 -11.32
C ASP A 64 3.27 -8.08 -10.69
N LYS A 65 4.08 -7.09 -10.38
CA LYS A 65 5.33 -7.31 -9.72
C LYS A 65 5.28 -6.91 -8.27
N GLY A 66 4.16 -6.37 -7.84
CA GLY A 66 4.02 -5.97 -6.45
C GLY A 66 4.81 -4.73 -6.10
N ILE A 67 5.04 -3.83 -7.06
CA ILE A 67 5.88 -2.66 -6.82
C ILE A 67 5.11 -1.39 -7.05
N ILE A 68 5.25 -0.45 -6.12
CA ILE A 68 4.66 0.85 -6.26
C ILE A 68 5.71 1.88 -5.92
N GLU A 69 5.79 2.94 -6.67
CA GLU A 69 6.65 4.06 -6.33
C GLU A 69 5.80 5.30 -6.22
N VAL A 70 5.95 6.01 -5.12
CA VAL A 70 5.15 7.18 -4.81
C VAL A 70 6.07 8.37 -4.60
N GLU A 71 5.65 9.52 -5.08
CA GLU A 71 6.39 10.75 -4.84
C GLU A 71 5.47 11.75 -4.20
N GLY A 72 6.02 12.69 -3.48
CA GLY A 72 5.26 13.69 -2.78
C GLY A 72 5.83 13.85 -1.39
N CYS A 73 5.18 14.61 -0.57
CA CYS A 73 5.66 14.83 0.78
C CYS A 73 5.00 13.81 1.69
N VAL A 74 5.75 12.87 2.20
CA VAL A 74 5.19 11.81 3.03
C VAL A 74 5.23 12.26 4.48
N ASN A 75 4.07 12.26 5.12
CA ASN A 75 3.98 12.68 6.51
C ASN A 75 3.86 11.51 7.47
N SER A 76 3.21 10.45 7.09
CA SER A 76 3.12 9.30 7.99
C SER A 76 2.92 8.01 7.22
N LEU A 77 3.35 6.94 7.81
CA LEU A 77 3.19 5.60 7.28
C LEU A 77 2.66 4.78 8.43
N GLU A 78 1.54 4.14 8.24
CA GLU A 78 0.94 3.39 9.32
C GLU A 78 0.45 2.05 8.86
N TYR A 79 0.87 0.99 9.52
CA TYR A 79 0.39 -0.33 9.19
C TYR A 79 -0.91 -0.59 9.93
N GLN A 80 -1.81 -1.26 9.29
CA GLN A 80 -3.08 -1.59 9.85
C GLN A 80 -3.36 -3.05 9.68
N GLU A 81 -4.07 -3.65 10.58
CA GLU A 81 -4.35 -5.06 10.51
C GLU A 81 -5.20 -5.33 9.32
N GLN A 82 -4.82 -6.28 8.56
CA GLN A 82 -5.63 -6.65 7.47
C GLN A 82 -6.66 -7.57 7.95
N LYS A 83 -6.74 -7.87 9.16
CA LYS A 83 -7.71 -8.64 9.69
C LYS A 83 -8.28 -9.53 8.79
N GLY A 84 -7.86 -10.27 8.46
CA GLY A 84 -8.46 -11.22 7.84
C GLY A 84 -8.67 -10.83 6.60
N GLN A 85 -8.09 -11.35 5.82
CA GLN A 85 -8.35 -10.99 4.69
C GLN A 85 -9.66 -11.16 4.46
N SER A 86 -10.20 -12.02 5.02
CA SER A 86 -11.51 -12.21 4.84
C SER A 86 -12.09 -10.94 5.16
N GLN A 87 -11.40 -10.25 5.84
CA GLN A 87 -11.96 -9.10 6.21
C GLN A 87 -11.49 -8.02 5.47
N GLY A 88 -10.71 -8.17 4.62
CA GLY A 88 -10.27 -7.13 3.81
C GLY A 88 -11.47 -6.48 3.26
N GLU A 89 -12.40 -7.27 2.89
CA GLU A 89 -13.52 -6.67 2.35
C GLU A 89 -14.31 -6.02 3.40
N SER A 90 -14.19 -6.45 4.59
CA SER A 90 -14.93 -5.83 5.61
C SER A 90 -14.42 -4.44 5.87
N PHE A 91 -13.17 -4.22 5.67
CA PHE A 91 -12.62 -2.89 5.89
C PHE A 91 -13.33 -1.93 4.93
N TRP A 92 -13.45 -2.30 3.68
CA TRP A 92 -14.13 -1.51 2.74
C TRP A 92 -15.59 -1.35 3.08
N LYS A 93 -16.22 -2.39 3.51
CA LYS A 93 -17.59 -2.32 3.87
C LYS A 93 -17.80 -1.42 5.05
N ARG A 94 -16.86 -1.41 5.96
CA ARG A 94 -16.98 -0.54 7.09
C ARG A 94 -16.89 0.91 6.65
N LEU A 95 -16.02 1.23 5.74
CA LEU A 95 -15.91 2.57 5.28
C LEU A 95 -17.17 2.98 4.55
N LEU A 96 -17.70 2.12 3.73
CA LEU A 96 -18.89 2.42 3.02
C LEU A 96 -20.06 2.56 3.96
N ARG A 97 -20.09 1.73 4.99
CA ARG A 97 -21.18 1.77 5.91
C ARG A 97 -21.15 3.08 6.70
N LEU A 98 -19.99 3.51 7.06
CA LEU A 98 -19.87 4.76 7.78
C LEU A 98 -20.38 5.90 6.91
N SER A 99 -20.08 5.86 5.64
CA SER A 99 -20.57 6.86 4.76
C SER A 99 -22.06 6.82 4.68
N LEU A 100 -22.61 5.64 4.62
CA LEU A 100 -24.04 5.52 4.52
C LEU A 100 -24.72 5.97 5.80
N ILE A 101 -24.12 5.71 6.90
CA ILE A 101 -24.70 6.10 8.15
C ILE A 101 -24.78 7.59 8.26
N HIS A 102 -23.88 8.28 7.67
CA HIS A 102 -23.89 9.71 7.76
C HIS A 102 -24.91 10.31 6.84
N ILE A 103 -25.43 9.58 5.99
CA ILE A 103 -26.45 10.04 5.12
C ILE A 103 -27.80 9.81 5.74
#